data_57849b6f5dfd83fd5507122c82b69172
#
_entry.id   57849b6f5dfd83fd5507122c82b69172
#
_cell.length_a   1.000
_cell.length_b   1.000
_cell.length_c   1.000
_cell.angle_alpha   90.00
_cell.angle_beta   90.00
_cell.angle_gamma   90.00
#
_symmetry.space_group_name_H-M   'P 1'
#
loop_
_entity.id
_entity.type
_entity.pdbx_description
1 polymer ?
#
loop_
_entity_poly.entity_id
_entity_poly.type
_entity_poly.pdbx_seq_one_letter_code
_entity_poly.pdbx_strand_id
1 'polypeptide(L)' 'EIDLLVEDILEVCEDEKSTGFYKKVARLLPQQDIYQAISEVKEVRDLGEIKKNKGAIFTSIIKKYASERGLDL' A
#
# COMPACT_ATOMS: atom_id res chain seq x y z
N GLU A 1 -11.19 12.01 -0.76
CA GLU A 1 -9.76 11.80 -1.01
C GLU A 1 -9.26 10.45 -0.47
N ILE A 2 -9.69 10.06 0.73
CA ILE A 2 -9.34 8.75 1.29
C ILE A 2 -9.86 7.65 0.37
N ASP A 3 -11.06 7.80 -0.14
CA ASP A 3 -11.65 6.82 -1.05
C ASP A 3 -10.87 6.68 -2.34
N LEU A 4 -10.35 7.79 -2.87
CA LEU A 4 -9.51 7.75 -4.08
C LEU A 4 -8.19 7.04 -3.81
N LEU A 5 -7.59 7.28 -2.64
CA LEU A 5 -6.36 6.59 -2.24
C LEU A 5 -6.60 5.08 -2.12
N VAL A 6 -7.71 4.70 -1.51
CA VAL A 6 -8.06 3.28 -1.35
C VAL A 6 -8.28 2.64 -2.73
N GLU A 7 -8.96 3.34 -3.63
CA GLU A 7 -9.17 2.85 -4.99
C GLU A 7 -7.84 2.61 -5.71
N ASP A 8 -6.89 3.54 -5.57
CA ASP A 8 -5.57 3.40 -6.17
C ASP A 8 -4.83 2.19 -5.61
N ILE A 9 -4.92 1.98 -4.30
CA ILE A 9 -4.31 0.82 -3.66
C ILE A 9 -4.93 -0.48 -4.18
N LEU A 10 -6.26 -0.52 -4.24
CA LEU A 10 -6.98 -1.70 -4.70
C LEU A 10 -6.66 -2.03 -6.16
N GLU A 11 -6.52 -1.01 -6.99
CA GLU A 11 -6.18 -1.20 -8.39
C GLU A 11 -4.81 -1.87 -8.54
N VAL A 12 -3.84 -1.44 -7.77
CA VAL A 12 -2.48 -1.97 -7.85
C VAL A 12 -2.38 -3.33 -7.17
N CYS A 13 -2.97 -3.47 -5.99
CA CYS A 13 -2.84 -4.68 -5.17
C CYS A 13 -3.79 -5.80 -5.57
N GLU A 14 -4.89 -5.46 -6.23
CA GLU A 14 -5.91 -6.43 -6.64
C GLU A 14 -6.41 -7.28 -5.48
N ASP A 15 -6.51 -6.69 -4.28
CA ASP A 15 -6.88 -7.39 -3.07
C ASP A 15 -8.02 -6.67 -2.35
N GLU A 16 -9.25 -7.01 -2.72
CA GLU A 16 -10.44 -6.39 -2.14
C GLU A 16 -10.71 -6.83 -0.71
N LYS A 17 -10.13 -7.96 -0.29
CA LYS A 17 -10.34 -8.49 1.06
C LYS A 17 -9.71 -7.62 2.13
N SER A 18 -8.69 -6.86 1.77
CA SER A 18 -7.97 -5.99 2.71
C SER A 18 -8.42 -4.55 2.68
N THR A 19 -9.60 -4.27 2.13
CA THR A 19 -10.12 -2.90 2.00
C THR A 19 -10.13 -2.16 3.34
N GLY A 20 -10.56 -2.83 4.42
CA GLY A 20 -10.56 -2.20 5.74
C GLY A 20 -9.18 -1.76 6.20
N PHE A 21 -8.18 -2.59 5.97
CA PHE A 21 -6.80 -2.26 6.28
C PHE A 21 -6.31 -1.07 5.44
N TYR A 22 -6.63 -1.06 4.16
CA TYR A 22 -6.22 0.03 3.27
C TYR A 22 -6.88 1.36 3.65
N LYS A 23 -8.12 1.32 4.13
CA LYS A 23 -8.77 2.52 4.65
C LYS A 23 -8.07 3.05 5.88
N LYS A 24 -7.63 2.16 6.77
CA LYS A 24 -6.86 2.53 7.95
C LYS A 24 -5.55 3.19 7.55
N VAL A 25 -4.86 2.60 6.59
CA VAL A 25 -3.59 3.12 6.06
C VAL A 25 -3.79 4.53 5.49
N ALA A 26 -4.84 4.70 4.70
CA ALA A 26 -5.11 6.00 4.06
C ALA A 26 -5.40 7.11 5.06
N ARG A 27 -5.90 6.75 6.24
CA ARG A 27 -6.18 7.71 7.32
C ARG A 27 -4.95 8.05 8.13
N LEU A 28 -4.07 7.07 8.34
CA LEU A 28 -2.95 7.22 9.26
C LEU A 28 -1.68 7.75 8.61
N LEU A 29 -1.46 7.44 7.35
CA LEU A 29 -0.24 7.83 6.65
C LEU A 29 -0.47 9.00 5.70
N PRO A 30 0.55 9.85 5.51
CA PRO A 30 0.46 10.90 4.50
C PRO A 30 0.25 10.31 3.10
N GLN A 31 -0.49 11.02 2.29
CA GLN A 31 -0.74 10.65 0.90
C GLN A 31 0.56 10.34 0.15
N GLN A 32 1.59 11.12 0.41
CA GLN A 32 2.91 10.97 -0.20
C GLN A 32 3.48 9.57 0.04
N ASP A 33 3.38 9.06 1.26
CA ASP A 33 3.88 7.73 1.61
C ASP A 33 3.12 6.64 0.88
N ILE A 34 1.81 6.82 0.76
CA ILE A 34 0.94 5.83 0.10
C ILE A 34 1.28 5.76 -1.39
N TYR A 35 1.42 6.89 -2.05
CA TYR A 35 1.78 6.91 -3.47
C TYR A 35 3.20 6.38 -3.70
N GLN A 36 4.11 6.64 -2.78
CA GLN A 36 5.45 6.08 -2.86
C GLN A 36 5.41 4.55 -2.78
N ALA A 37 4.62 4.02 -1.86
CA ALA A 37 4.47 2.57 -1.72
C ALA A 37 3.84 1.96 -2.98
N ILE A 38 2.83 2.61 -3.52
CA ILE A 38 2.19 2.17 -4.77
C ILE A 38 3.21 2.12 -5.90
N SER A 39 4.05 3.15 -6.02
CA SER A 39 5.09 3.21 -7.05
C SER A 39 6.09 2.08 -6.91
N GLU A 40 6.49 1.76 -5.67
CA GLU A 40 7.41 0.66 -5.41
C GLU A 40 6.82 -0.69 -5.79
N VAL A 41 5.54 -0.90 -5.51
CA VAL A 41 4.85 -2.14 -5.91
C VAL A 41 4.80 -2.27 -7.43
N LYS A 42 4.48 -1.17 -8.12
CA LYS A 42 4.42 -1.16 -9.58
C LYS A 42 5.79 -1.47 -10.19
N GLU A 43 6.84 -0.93 -9.62
CA GLU A 43 8.21 -1.17 -10.07
C GLU A 43 8.58 -2.64 -9.94
N VAL A 44 8.31 -3.24 -8.79
CA VAL A 44 8.58 -4.66 -8.57
C VAL A 44 7.76 -5.52 -9.53
N ARG A 45 6.50 -5.16 -9.76
CA ARG A 45 5.64 -5.85 -10.71
C ARG A 45 6.21 -5.79 -12.12
N ASP A 46 6.64 -4.60 -12.56
CA ASP A 46 7.14 -4.40 -13.91
C ASP A 46 8.47 -5.13 -14.15
N LEU A 47 9.25 -5.33 -13.08
CA LEU A 47 10.47 -6.11 -13.16
C LEU A 47 10.22 -7.62 -13.12
N GLY A 48 8.97 -8.03 -12.93
CA GLY A 48 8.61 -9.44 -12.88
C GLY A 48 9.08 -10.16 -11.63
N GLU A 49 9.36 -9.43 -10.57
CA GLU A 49 9.92 -9.98 -9.34
C GLU A 49 8.88 -10.33 -8.28
N ILE A 50 7.59 -10.10 -8.57
CA ILE A 50 6.54 -10.42 -7.60
C ILE A 50 6.29 -11.92 -7.57
N LYS A 51 6.68 -12.54 -6.46
CA LYS A 51 6.47 -13.98 -6.22
C LYS A 51 5.33 -14.23 -5.24
N LYS A 52 4.85 -13.18 -4.59
CA LYS A 52 3.70 -13.20 -3.69
C LYS A 52 2.67 -12.23 -4.25
N ASN A 53 1.50 -12.17 -3.62
CA ASN A 53 0.50 -11.21 -4.07
C ASN A 53 0.97 -9.78 -3.80
N LYS A 54 0.49 -8.86 -4.63
CA LYS A 54 0.88 -7.44 -4.57
C LYS A 54 0.44 -6.80 -3.25
N GLY A 55 -0.68 -7.24 -2.70
CA GLY A 55 -1.17 -6.73 -1.43
C GLY A 55 -0.20 -7.01 -0.28
N ALA A 56 0.41 -8.19 -0.26
CA ALA A 56 1.40 -8.53 0.77
C ALA A 56 2.63 -7.65 0.65
N ILE A 57 3.07 -7.37 -0.56
CA ILE A 57 4.23 -6.50 -0.81
C ILE A 57 3.91 -5.08 -0.37
N PHE A 58 2.75 -4.56 -0.76
CA PHE A 58 2.30 -3.23 -0.38
C PHE A 58 2.23 -3.11 1.16
N THR A 59 1.64 -4.10 1.82
CA THR A 59 1.52 -4.11 3.28
C THR A 59 2.88 -4.05 3.95
N SER A 60 3.85 -4.81 3.45
CA SER A 60 5.22 -4.81 3.96
C SER A 60 5.85 -3.43 3.89
N ILE A 61 5.72 -2.78 2.74
CA ILE A 61 6.27 -1.44 2.49
C ILE A 61 5.60 -0.42 3.40
N ILE A 62 4.27 -0.49 3.51
CA ILE A 62 3.50 0.44 4.34
C ILE A 62 3.85 0.29 5.82
N LYS A 63 4.04 -0.93 6.29
CA LYS A 63 4.43 -1.15 7.68
C LYS A 63 5.81 -0.55 7.98
N LYS A 64 6.71 -0.61 7.02
CA LYS A 64 8.03 0.02 7.15
C LYS A 64 7.88 1.54 7.30
N TYR A 65 7.08 2.17 6.44
CA TYR A 65 6.86 3.61 6.52
C TYR A 65 6.17 4.01 7.82
N ALA A 66 5.18 3.23 8.25
CA ALA A 66 4.50 3.48 9.52
C ALA A 66 5.48 3.39 10.69
N SER A 67 6.35 2.38 10.69
CA SER A 67 7.35 2.21 11.73
C SER A 67 8.30 3.41 11.79
N GLU A 68 8.72 3.92 10.65
CA GLU A 68 9.60 5.08 10.57
C GLU A 68 8.94 6.34 11.15
N ARG A 69 7.61 6.40 11.14
CA ARG A 69 6.84 7.51 11.71
C ARG A 69 6.37 7.24 13.14
N GLY A 70 6.74 6.10 13.70
CA GLY A 70 6.30 5.74 15.04
C GLY A 70 4.85 5.29 15.11
N LEU A 71 4.27 4.87 13.99
CA LEU A 71 2.90 4.39 13.94
C LEU A 71 2.88 2.87 13.99
N ASP A 72 1.84 2.34 14.65
CA ASP A 72 1.64 0.90 14.78
C ASP A 72 0.44 0.49 13.93
N LEU A 73 0.72 -0.28 12.89
CA LEU A 73 -0.33 -0.80 12.01
C LEU A 73 -0.62 -2.26 12.26
#